data_f15a1efbe8a13d637613a680a7aaebe7
#
_entry.id   f15a1efbe8a13d637613a680a7aaebe7
#
_cell.length_a   1.000
_cell.length_b   1.000
_cell.length_c   1.000
_cell.angle_alpha   90.00
_cell.angle_beta   90.00
_cell.angle_gamma   90.00
#
_symmetry.space_group_name_H-M   'P 1'
#
loop_
_entity.id
_entity.type
_entity.pdbx_description
1 polymer ?
#
loop_
_entity_poly.entity_id
_entity_poly.type
_entity_poly.pdbx_seq_one_letter_code
_entity_poly.pdbx_strand_id
1 'polypeptide(L)'
;MPDLAFRLPATPGSIALARHELDRLAGEVDAEQLDVLRLLVSETVSNSVRHAGAAEVIDIRLWLGRRSIRLEVEDRGPGFRPRRVSRTNGGWGLVIVERLARRWGGRSGRPTTVWLELDRQPSTA
;
A
#
# COMPACT_ATOMS: atom_id res chain seq x y z
N MET A 1 6.75 -12.91 -9.10
CA MET A 1 7.72 -11.82 -9.10
C MET A 1 7.00 -10.49 -9.16
N PRO A 2 7.14 -9.62 -8.20
CA PRO A 2 6.49 -8.33 -8.27
C PRO A 2 7.08 -7.48 -9.39
N ASP A 3 6.23 -6.63 -9.94
CA ASP A 3 6.65 -5.68 -10.98
C ASP A 3 7.35 -4.47 -10.38
N LEU A 4 7.09 -4.20 -9.11
CA LEU A 4 7.76 -3.14 -8.38
C LEU A 4 7.90 -3.59 -6.94
N ALA A 5 9.10 -3.50 -6.38
CA ALA A 5 9.34 -3.85 -4.99
C ALA A 5 10.42 -2.93 -4.42
N PHE A 6 10.17 -2.42 -3.23
CA PHE A 6 11.15 -1.56 -2.57
C PHE A 6 10.95 -1.60 -1.07
N ARG A 7 12.00 -1.20 -0.34
CA ARG A 7 12.02 -1.22 1.11
C ARG A 7 12.37 0.17 1.61
N LEU A 8 11.63 0.63 2.61
CA LEU A 8 11.85 1.95 3.19
C LEU A 8 11.82 1.85 4.71
N PRO A 9 12.50 2.77 5.41
CA PRO A 9 12.37 2.81 6.86
C PRO A 9 10.97 3.26 7.26
N ALA A 10 10.53 2.84 8.44
CA ALA A 10 9.19 3.19 8.94
C ALA A 10 9.19 4.60 9.54
N THR A 11 9.45 5.60 8.71
CA THR A 11 9.50 6.99 9.12
C THR A 11 8.56 7.82 8.25
N PRO A 12 8.09 8.97 8.75
CA PRO A 12 7.15 9.79 7.97
C PRO A 12 7.66 10.20 6.59
N GLY A 13 8.96 10.44 6.45
CA GLY A 13 9.51 10.80 5.15
C GLY A 13 9.37 9.72 4.09
N SER A 14 9.20 8.47 4.52
CA SER A 14 9.05 7.35 3.59
C SER A 14 7.72 7.37 2.85
N ILE A 15 6.73 8.08 3.36
CA ILE A 15 5.45 8.19 2.68
C ILE A 15 5.63 8.87 1.31
N ALA A 16 6.35 9.98 1.28
CA ALA A 16 6.61 10.68 0.02
C ALA A 16 7.53 9.86 -0.89
N LEU A 17 8.51 9.16 -0.30
CA LEU A 17 9.41 8.32 -1.09
C LEU A 17 8.66 7.17 -1.75
N ALA A 18 7.71 6.57 -1.03
CA ALA A 18 6.90 5.49 -1.57
C ALA A 18 6.08 5.97 -2.77
N ARG A 19 5.47 7.14 -2.66
CA ARG A 19 4.72 7.72 -3.77
C ARG A 19 5.62 7.96 -4.98
N HIS A 20 6.82 8.44 -4.73
CA HIS A 20 7.77 8.73 -5.81
C HIS A 20 8.21 7.46 -6.53
N GLU A 21 8.34 6.35 -5.81
CA GLU A 21 8.73 5.08 -6.43
C GLU A 21 7.70 4.63 -7.47
N LEU A 22 6.45 5.03 -7.31
CA LEU A 22 5.42 4.67 -8.28
C LEU A 22 5.57 5.36 -9.62
N ASP A 23 6.43 6.36 -9.73
CA ASP A 23 6.71 7.01 -11.01
C ASP A 23 7.26 6.01 -12.03
N ARG A 24 7.84 4.92 -11.54
CA ARG A 24 8.34 3.85 -12.42
C ARG A 24 7.23 3.14 -13.18
N LEU A 25 6.00 3.30 -12.75
CA LEU A 25 4.85 2.67 -13.40
C LEU A 25 4.21 3.59 -14.44
N ALA A 26 4.74 4.79 -14.61
CA ALA A 26 4.23 5.71 -15.62
C ALA A 26 4.37 5.06 -17.00
N GLY A 27 3.28 5.07 -17.77
CA GLY A 27 3.25 4.41 -19.05
C GLY A 27 2.77 2.96 -19.01
N GLU A 28 2.81 2.32 -17.85
CA GLU A 28 2.31 0.95 -17.71
C GLU A 28 0.87 0.92 -17.16
N VAL A 29 0.46 1.96 -16.48
CA VAL A 29 -0.92 2.16 -16.06
C VAL A 29 -1.33 3.55 -16.49
N ASP A 30 -2.63 3.79 -16.65
CA ASP A 30 -3.05 5.12 -17.05
C ASP A 30 -2.86 6.12 -15.88
N ALA A 31 -2.88 7.41 -16.22
CA ALA A 31 -2.57 8.46 -15.25
C ALA A 31 -3.53 8.49 -14.08
N GLU A 32 -4.82 8.30 -14.33
CA GLU A 32 -5.79 8.28 -13.24
C GLU A 32 -5.57 7.12 -12.29
N GLN A 33 -5.28 5.96 -12.83
CA GLN A 33 -5.03 4.79 -12.02
C GLN A 33 -3.74 4.95 -11.23
N LEU A 34 -2.72 5.58 -11.82
CA LEU A 34 -1.49 5.85 -11.11
C LEU A 34 -1.74 6.76 -9.90
N ASP A 35 -2.61 7.76 -10.06
CA ASP A 35 -2.97 8.64 -8.95
C ASP A 35 -3.68 7.88 -7.84
N VAL A 36 -4.57 6.97 -8.19
CA VAL A 36 -5.24 6.11 -7.21
C VAL A 36 -4.22 5.26 -6.47
N LEU A 37 -3.27 4.67 -7.20
CA LEU A 37 -2.22 3.86 -6.58
C LEU A 37 -1.36 4.69 -5.63
N ARG A 38 -1.02 5.92 -6.01
CA ARG A 38 -0.26 6.79 -5.13
C ARG A 38 -1.00 7.07 -3.84
N LEU A 39 -2.30 7.31 -3.94
CA LEU A 39 -3.11 7.53 -2.76
C LEU A 39 -3.14 6.29 -1.87
N LEU A 40 -3.38 5.11 -2.45
CA LEU A 40 -3.43 3.87 -1.69
C LEU A 40 -2.11 3.53 -1.04
N VAL A 41 -1.00 3.73 -1.75
CA VAL A 41 0.32 3.52 -1.18
C VAL A 41 0.58 4.49 -0.04
N SER A 42 0.23 5.77 -0.22
CA SER A 42 0.40 6.77 0.84
C SER A 42 -0.33 6.36 2.10
N GLU A 43 -1.57 5.92 1.96
CA GLU A 43 -2.39 5.58 3.12
C GLU A 43 -1.92 4.30 3.80
N THR A 44 -1.56 3.28 3.03
CA THR A 44 -1.10 2.03 3.62
C THR A 44 0.28 2.16 4.24
N VAL A 45 1.19 2.90 3.61
CA VAL A 45 2.52 3.17 4.19
C VAL A 45 2.39 4.04 5.44
N SER A 46 1.53 5.05 5.39
CA SER A 46 1.28 5.90 6.57
C SER A 46 0.79 5.07 7.75
N ASN A 47 -0.09 4.11 7.47
CA ASN A 47 -0.59 3.21 8.49
C ASN A 47 0.55 2.38 9.09
N SER A 48 1.42 1.84 8.27
CA SER A 48 2.57 1.07 8.74
C SER A 48 3.54 1.93 9.53
N VAL A 49 3.80 3.16 9.10
CA VAL A 49 4.67 4.08 9.83
C VAL A 49 4.14 4.31 11.25
N ARG A 50 2.84 4.46 11.40
CA ARG A 50 2.26 4.68 12.74
C ARG A 50 2.37 3.47 13.65
N HIS A 51 2.38 2.28 13.07
CA HIS A 51 2.27 1.05 13.88
C HIS A 51 3.56 0.26 13.98
N ALA A 52 4.50 0.45 13.08
CA ALA A 52 5.69 -0.39 13.05
C ALA A 52 6.78 0.02 14.04
N GLY A 53 6.93 1.28 14.30
CA GLY A 53 8.03 1.77 15.11
C GLY A 53 9.21 2.19 14.25
N ALA A 54 9.93 3.21 14.70
CA ALA A 54 10.92 3.92 13.90
C ALA A 54 12.14 3.08 13.48
N ALA A 55 12.42 2.00 14.21
CA ALA A 55 13.58 1.14 13.91
C ALA A 55 13.26 0.08 12.85
N GLU A 56 12.02 -0.02 12.44
CA GLU A 56 11.58 -1.07 11.54
C GLU A 56 11.62 -0.63 10.09
N VAL A 57 11.45 -1.59 9.20
CA VAL A 57 11.38 -1.34 7.78
C VAL A 57 10.03 -1.75 7.23
N ILE A 58 9.67 -1.17 6.10
CA ILE A 58 8.43 -1.45 5.42
C ILE A 58 8.79 -1.98 4.04
N ASP A 59 8.25 -3.12 3.67
CA ASP A 59 8.43 -3.70 2.34
C ASP A 59 7.15 -3.46 1.55
N ILE A 60 7.29 -2.90 0.38
CA ILE A 60 6.18 -2.62 -0.52
C ILE A 60 6.38 -3.43 -1.79
N ARG A 61 5.36 -4.16 -2.19
CA ARG A 61 5.39 -4.97 -3.40
C ARG A 61 4.13 -4.73 -4.20
N LEU A 62 4.29 -4.66 -5.52
CA LEU A 62 3.17 -4.40 -6.41
C LEU A 62 3.26 -5.30 -7.63
N TRP A 63 2.14 -5.90 -7.98
CA TRP A 63 2.01 -6.77 -9.15
C TRP A 63 0.99 -6.18 -10.12
N LEU A 64 1.37 -6.10 -11.39
CA LEU A 64 0.48 -5.66 -12.46
C LEU A 64 0.02 -6.88 -13.25
N GLY A 65 -1.14 -7.40 -12.89
CA GLY A 65 -1.75 -8.47 -13.67
C GLY A 65 -2.49 -7.91 -14.88
N ARG A 66 -3.04 -8.78 -15.69
CA ARG A 66 -3.76 -8.34 -16.89
C ARG A 66 -5.02 -7.56 -16.54
N ARG A 67 -5.73 -8.00 -15.51
CA ARG A 67 -7.03 -7.43 -15.15
C ARG A 67 -7.06 -6.88 -13.73
N SER A 68 -5.98 -7.03 -12.98
CA SER A 68 -5.95 -6.57 -11.61
C SER A 68 -4.56 -6.06 -11.24
N ILE A 69 -4.53 -5.23 -10.23
CA ILE A 69 -3.28 -4.75 -9.63
C ILE A 69 -3.35 -5.15 -8.16
N ARG A 70 -2.27 -5.76 -7.67
CA ARG A 70 -2.19 -6.13 -6.26
C ARG A 70 -1.06 -5.35 -5.59
N LEU A 71 -1.35 -4.82 -4.43
CA LEU A 71 -0.37 -4.12 -3.60
C LEU A 71 -0.29 -4.82 -2.25
N GLU A 72 0.93 -5.02 -1.76
CA GLU A 72 1.16 -5.52 -0.41
C GLU A 72 2.12 -4.60 0.30
N VAL A 73 1.79 -4.26 1.54
CA VAL A 73 2.64 -3.47 2.42
C VAL A 73 2.86 -4.28 3.68
N GLU A 74 4.11 -4.60 3.93
CA GLU A 74 4.47 -5.48 5.03
C GLU A 74 5.42 -4.75 5.98
N ASP A 75 5.17 -4.84 7.28
CA ASP A 75 6.08 -4.31 8.26
C ASP A 75 6.34 -5.34 9.35
N ARG A 76 7.44 -5.15 10.08
CA ARG A 76 7.86 -6.06 11.13
C ARG A 76 7.77 -5.44 12.51
N GLY A 77 6.87 -4.47 12.66
CA GLY A 77 6.64 -3.85 13.93
C GLY A 77 6.03 -4.80 14.95
N PRO A 78 5.63 -4.29 16.11
CA PRO A 78 5.15 -5.13 17.21
C PRO A 78 3.82 -5.85 16.94
N GLY A 79 3.32 -5.79 15.74
CA GLY A 79 2.15 -6.56 15.39
C GLY A 79 0.87 -5.85 15.77
N PHE A 80 0.44 -5.00 14.92
CA PHE A 80 -0.84 -4.39 15.09
C PHE A 80 -1.89 -5.25 14.37
N ARG A 81 -3.13 -5.11 14.75
CA ARG A 81 -4.20 -5.91 14.17
C ARG A 81 -4.95 -5.12 13.11
N PRO A 82 -4.78 -5.44 11.83
CA PRO A 82 -5.41 -4.66 10.75
C PRO A 82 -6.92 -4.50 10.90
N ARG A 83 -7.60 -5.51 11.41
CA ARG A 83 -9.05 -5.43 11.58
C ARG A 83 -9.49 -4.35 12.55
N ARG A 84 -8.58 -3.92 13.42
CA ARG A 84 -8.89 -2.87 14.39
C ARG A 84 -8.80 -1.50 13.79
N VAL A 85 -8.24 -1.40 12.63
CA VAL A 85 -8.06 -0.14 11.95
C VAL A 85 -9.25 0.08 11.06
N SER A 86 -10.42 -0.20 11.55
CA SER A 86 -11.61 0.17 10.86
C SER A 86 -11.89 1.64 11.16
N ARG A 87 -12.83 2.16 10.48
CA ARG A 87 -13.18 3.57 10.47
C ARG A 87 -13.37 4.24 11.83
N THR A 88 -13.46 3.49 12.90
CA THR A 88 -13.76 4.08 14.20
C THR A 88 -12.52 4.38 15.04
N ASN A 89 -11.35 3.92 14.63
CA ASN A 89 -10.16 3.97 15.48
C ASN A 89 -8.97 4.62 14.82
N GLY A 90 -9.21 5.67 14.07
CA GLY A 90 -8.11 6.35 13.40
C GLY A 90 -7.51 5.57 12.25
N GLY A 91 -8.19 4.55 11.78
CA GLY A 91 -7.76 3.78 10.63
C GLY A 91 -8.12 4.45 9.32
N TRP A 92 -7.76 5.71 9.22
CA TRP A 92 -8.14 6.53 8.08
C TRP A 92 -7.63 6.00 6.76
N GLY A 93 -6.40 5.51 6.77
CA GLY A 93 -5.82 4.94 5.58
C GLY A 93 -6.60 3.74 5.07
N LEU A 94 -7.09 2.90 5.97
CA LEU A 94 -7.86 1.73 5.57
C LEU A 94 -9.29 2.08 5.18
N VAL A 95 -9.82 3.21 5.63
CA VAL A 95 -11.11 3.69 5.14
C VAL A 95 -11.01 4.01 3.65
N ILE A 96 -9.92 4.64 3.24
CA ILE A 96 -9.72 4.96 1.83
C ILE A 96 -9.48 3.68 1.03
N VAL A 97 -8.72 2.75 1.56
CA VAL A 97 -8.52 1.44 0.94
C VAL A 97 -9.86 0.75 0.73
N GLU A 98 -10.71 0.76 1.75
CA GLU A 98 -12.02 0.12 1.67
C GLU A 98 -12.87 0.73 0.57
N ARG A 99 -12.75 2.02 0.33
CA ARG A 99 -13.53 2.70 -0.70
C ARG A 99 -13.01 2.48 -2.11
N LEU A 100 -11.70 2.39 -2.26
CA LEU A 100 -11.08 2.37 -3.58
C LEU A 100 -10.66 0.99 -4.04
N ALA A 101 -10.36 0.08 -3.12
CA ALA A 101 -9.95 -1.25 -3.48
C ALA A 101 -11.17 -2.13 -3.79
N ARG A 102 -11.00 -3.02 -4.74
CA ARG A 102 -12.01 -4.02 -5.00
C ARG A 102 -12.07 -5.03 -3.87
N ARG A 103 -10.91 -5.43 -3.37
CA ARG A 103 -10.78 -6.32 -2.22
C ARG A 103 -9.56 -5.89 -1.44
N TRP A 104 -9.58 -6.14 -0.15
CA TRP A 104 -8.41 -5.91 0.67
C TRP A 104 -8.50 -6.75 1.93
N GLY A 105 -7.38 -6.90 2.59
CA GLY A 105 -7.34 -7.62 3.85
C GLY A 105 -6.00 -7.42 4.52
N GLY A 106 -5.82 -8.10 5.64
CA GLY A 106 -4.58 -8.01 6.36
C GLY A 106 -4.33 -9.24 7.17
N ARG A 107 -3.07 -9.44 7.51
CA ARG A 107 -2.64 -10.47 8.45
C ARG A 107 -1.85 -9.77 9.53
N SER A 108 -2.26 -9.98 10.78
CA SER A 108 -1.55 -9.44 11.93
C SER A 108 -0.45 -10.39 12.34
N GLY A 109 0.53 -9.87 13.05
CA GLY A 109 1.62 -10.66 13.58
C GLY A 109 2.95 -10.04 13.21
N ARG A 110 3.96 -10.88 13.06
CA ARG A 110 5.28 -10.48 12.63
C ARG A 110 5.71 -11.36 11.47
N PRO A 111 5.59 -10.91 10.26
CA PRO A 111 5.22 -9.55 9.87
C PRO A 111 3.72 -9.28 9.87
N THR A 112 3.37 -8.01 9.88
CA THR A 112 2.01 -7.56 9.62
C THR A 112 1.94 -7.16 8.16
N THR A 113 0.94 -7.66 7.46
CA THR A 113 0.78 -7.38 6.04
C THR A 113 -0.62 -6.84 5.76
N VAL A 114 -0.68 -5.75 5.02
CA VAL A 114 -1.94 -5.27 4.45
C VAL A 114 -1.82 -5.46 2.94
N TRP A 115 -2.84 -6.04 2.35
CA TRP A 115 -2.87 -6.24 0.90
C TRP A 115 -4.17 -5.68 0.33
N LEU A 116 -4.11 -5.28 -0.93
CA LEU A 116 -5.30 -4.82 -1.64
C LEU A 116 -5.21 -5.15 -3.12
N GLU A 117 -6.36 -5.20 -3.76
CA GLU A 117 -6.45 -5.44 -5.19
C GLU A 117 -7.40 -4.44 -5.82
N LEU A 118 -7.04 -3.99 -7.00
CA LEU A 118 -7.83 -3.11 -7.84
C LEU A 118 -8.08 -3.78 -9.17
N ASP A 119 -9.15 -3.38 -9.83
CA ASP A 119 -9.31 -3.72 -11.25
C ASP A 119 -8.33 -2.86 -12.02
N ARG A 120 -7.57 -3.47 -12.93
CA ARG A 120 -6.65 -2.73 -13.77
C ARG A 120 -7.39 -2.12 -14.94
N GLN A 121 -7.25 -0.82 -15.08
CA GLN A 121 -7.83 -0.11 -16.21
C GLN A 121 -6.92 -0.27 -17.42
N PRO A 122 -7.47 -0.50 -18.61
CA PRO A 122 -6.63 -0.56 -19.78
C PRO A 122 -5.97 0.80 -20.04
N SER A 123 -4.72 0.74 -20.47
CA SER A 123 -4.03 1.96 -20.85
C SER A 123 -4.68 2.53 -22.10
N THR A 124 -4.92 3.85 -22.10
CA THR A 124 -5.51 4.53 -23.23
C THR A 124 -4.47 5.23 -24.09
N ALA A 125 -3.23 4.94 -23.85
CA ALA A 125 -2.14 5.57 -24.59
C ALA A 125 -2.18 5.28 -26.06
#